data_cbba8b1ef19e75b3b90b061a1f5894e3
#
_entry.id   cbba8b1ef19e75b3b90b061a1f5894e3
#
_cell.length_a   1.000
_cell.length_b   1.000
_cell.length_c   1.000
_cell.angle_alpha   90.00
_cell.angle_beta   90.00
_cell.angle_gamma   90.00
#
_symmetry.space_group_name_H-M   'P 1'
#
loop_
_entity.id
_entity.type
_entity.pdbx_description
1 polymer ?
#
loop_
_entity_poly.entity_id
_entity_poly.type
_entity_poly.pdbx_seq_one_letter_code
_entity_poly.pdbx_strand_id
1 'polypeptide(L)'
;MHSLRSVLALHGPALVLDAASARVQVGWLTDPDAAGSWQQHDAEAGEALFRGLESLGCDVLQAGCFVFCAGPGSLLGIRTTAVLLRTWTTLKPRPCFSYQSLEMVARGPHASGMAVIADARRDSWHLVARDAVGAPLPVQRVPAQDLPAMRCMPEHFRHWAPLPSDTRRVPYNVGELLRATADVPLLHESPEPDAFLHEDPQYVTWTPRVHQAPPSPTAPADAD
;
A
#
# COMPACT_ATOMS: atom_id res chain seq x y z
N MET A 1 3.81 -17.87 4.64
CA MET A 1 2.62 -17.21 4.05
C MET A 1 1.37 -17.93 4.53
N HIS A 2 0.32 -17.17 4.84
CA HIS A 2 -0.93 -17.67 5.41
C HIS A 2 -2.10 -17.22 4.53
N SER A 3 -3.19 -17.99 4.52
CA SER A 3 -4.45 -17.56 3.94
C SER A 3 -5.26 -16.77 4.99
N LEU A 4 -6.19 -15.92 4.55
CA LEU A 4 -7.08 -15.22 5.48
C LEU A 4 -7.86 -16.22 6.34
N ARG A 5 -8.33 -17.32 5.74
CA ARG A 5 -9.04 -18.38 6.45
C ARG A 5 -8.22 -18.96 7.59
N SER A 6 -6.94 -19.27 7.33
CA SER A 6 -6.06 -19.82 8.38
C SER A 6 -5.76 -18.81 9.48
N VAL A 7 -5.60 -17.54 9.14
CA VAL A 7 -5.34 -16.46 10.11
C VAL A 7 -6.55 -16.27 11.03
N LEU A 8 -7.75 -16.16 10.47
CA LEU A 8 -8.97 -16.00 11.27
C LEU A 8 -9.27 -17.23 12.14
N ALA A 9 -9.04 -18.43 11.61
CA ALA A 9 -9.24 -19.67 12.38
C ALA A 9 -8.28 -19.77 13.59
N LEU A 10 -7.05 -19.28 13.45
CA LEU A 10 -6.03 -19.39 14.50
C LEU A 10 -6.11 -18.26 15.52
N HIS A 11 -6.39 -17.04 15.07
CA HIS A 11 -6.25 -15.83 15.90
C HIS A 11 -7.58 -15.14 16.23
N GLY A 12 -8.70 -15.53 15.59
CA GLY A 12 -9.99 -14.91 15.76
C GLY A 12 -10.13 -13.60 14.96
N PRO A 13 -10.90 -12.61 15.46
CA PRO A 13 -11.20 -11.42 14.70
C PRO A 13 -9.98 -10.65 14.24
N ALA A 14 -9.97 -10.26 12.96
CA ALA A 14 -8.93 -9.44 12.37
C ALA A 14 -9.39 -7.98 12.20
N LEU A 15 -8.61 -7.04 12.68
CA LEU A 15 -8.71 -5.64 12.29
C LEU A 15 -7.82 -5.42 11.06
N VAL A 16 -8.44 -4.99 9.96
CA VAL A 16 -7.78 -4.75 8.68
C VAL A 16 -7.62 -3.25 8.46
N LEU A 17 -6.41 -2.82 8.11
CA LEU A 17 -6.07 -1.42 7.85
C LEU A 17 -5.39 -1.28 6.50
N ASP A 18 -5.98 -0.53 5.59
CA ASP A 18 -5.38 -0.21 4.30
C ASP A 18 -5.39 1.29 4.05
N ALA A 19 -4.20 1.88 3.97
CA ALA A 19 -3.97 3.25 3.59
C ALA A 19 -3.01 3.36 2.37
N ALA A 20 -2.95 2.32 1.55
CA ALA A 20 -2.10 2.28 0.36
C ALA A 20 -2.65 3.14 -0.79
N SER A 21 -3.94 3.41 -0.80
CA SER A 21 -4.61 4.27 -1.79
C SER A 21 -5.03 5.63 -1.20
N ALA A 22 -5.57 6.53 -2.01
CA ALA A 22 -6.15 7.78 -1.54
C ALA A 22 -7.44 7.56 -0.71
N ARG A 23 -8.08 6.40 -0.89
CA ARG A 23 -9.21 5.95 -0.09
C ARG A 23 -8.73 4.97 0.96
N VAL A 24 -8.70 5.40 2.21
CA VAL A 24 -8.36 4.55 3.36
C VAL A 24 -9.52 3.61 3.65
N GLN A 25 -9.21 2.34 3.93
CA GLN A 25 -10.20 1.32 4.24
C GLN A 25 -9.86 0.67 5.58
N VAL A 26 -10.86 0.60 6.46
CA VAL A 26 -10.75 -0.04 7.77
C VAL A 26 -11.82 -1.11 7.87
N GLY A 27 -11.44 -2.33 8.23
CA GLY A 27 -12.34 -3.46 8.26
C GLY A 27 -12.23 -4.31 9.51
N TRP A 28 -13.36 -4.91 9.90
CA TRP A 28 -13.44 -5.90 10.95
C TRP A 28 -13.97 -7.21 10.39
N LEU A 29 -13.14 -8.26 10.47
CA LEU A 29 -13.43 -9.57 9.90
C LEU A 29 -13.44 -10.64 11.01
N THR A 30 -14.52 -11.41 11.07
CA THR A 30 -14.65 -12.56 11.96
C THR A 30 -14.77 -13.87 11.20
N ASP A 31 -15.14 -13.81 9.93
CA ASP A 31 -15.39 -14.94 9.04
C ASP A 31 -14.81 -14.60 7.65
N PRO A 32 -14.00 -15.49 7.05
CA PRO A 32 -13.38 -15.24 5.75
C PRO A 32 -14.38 -15.22 4.58
N ASP A 33 -15.56 -15.83 4.75
CA ASP A 33 -16.60 -15.91 3.73
C ASP A 33 -17.64 -14.78 3.86
N ALA A 34 -17.70 -14.13 5.03
CA ALA A 34 -18.59 -13.01 5.26
C ALA A 34 -18.03 -11.70 4.70
N ALA A 35 -18.93 -10.75 4.43
CA ALA A 35 -18.54 -9.41 3.97
C ALA A 35 -17.74 -8.64 5.04
N GLY A 36 -17.91 -8.95 6.32
CA GLY A 36 -17.34 -8.17 7.42
C GLY A 36 -17.97 -6.78 7.54
N SER A 37 -17.44 -5.98 8.45
CA SER A 37 -17.80 -4.57 8.60
C SER A 37 -16.69 -3.69 8.05
N TRP A 38 -17.01 -2.70 7.20
CA TRP A 38 -16.02 -1.86 6.52
C TRP A 38 -16.40 -0.39 6.59
N GLN A 39 -15.36 0.45 6.72
CA GLN A 39 -15.43 1.89 6.60
C GLN A 39 -14.41 2.37 5.57
N GLN A 40 -14.78 3.38 4.78
CA GLN A 40 -13.95 3.95 3.73
C GLN A 40 -13.96 5.47 3.86
N HIS A 41 -12.79 6.09 3.81
CA HIS A 41 -12.65 7.54 3.97
C HIS A 41 -11.65 8.12 2.97
N ASP A 42 -12.07 9.17 2.25
CA ASP A 42 -11.25 9.93 1.33
C ASP A 42 -10.65 11.15 2.07
N ALA A 43 -9.70 10.89 3.00
CA ALA A 43 -9.01 11.91 3.79
C ALA A 43 -7.53 11.56 3.99
N GLU A 44 -6.77 12.41 4.66
CA GLU A 44 -5.38 12.09 5.03
C GLU A 44 -5.33 10.84 5.92
N ALA A 45 -4.31 10.00 5.70
CA ALA A 45 -4.27 8.65 6.27
C ALA A 45 -4.45 8.62 7.80
N GLY A 46 -3.82 9.54 8.52
CA GLY A 46 -3.96 9.62 9.99
C GLY A 46 -5.40 9.88 10.40
N GLU A 47 -6.03 10.90 9.84
CA GLU A 47 -7.42 11.25 10.11
C GLU A 47 -8.38 10.13 9.68
N ALA A 48 -8.21 9.61 8.47
CA ALA A 48 -9.07 8.60 7.89
C ALA A 48 -9.06 7.26 8.68
N LEU A 49 -7.88 6.84 9.16
CA LEU A 49 -7.76 5.64 9.99
C LEU A 49 -8.54 5.79 11.31
N PHE A 50 -8.38 6.91 12.01
CA PHE A 50 -9.12 7.13 13.27
C PHE A 50 -10.62 7.27 13.05
N ARG A 51 -11.06 8.02 12.05
CA ARG A 51 -12.48 8.11 11.68
C ARG A 51 -13.07 6.74 11.32
N GLY A 52 -12.31 5.93 10.56
CA GLY A 52 -12.73 4.59 10.20
C GLY A 52 -12.91 3.69 11.43
N LEU A 53 -12.00 3.75 12.39
CA LEU A 53 -12.09 3.00 13.64
C LEU A 53 -13.28 3.43 14.48
N GLU A 54 -13.48 4.73 14.65
CA GLU A 54 -14.65 5.28 15.38
C GLU A 54 -15.96 4.87 14.72
N SER A 55 -16.06 5.00 13.39
CA SER A 55 -17.26 4.65 12.63
C SER A 55 -17.53 3.14 12.62
N LEU A 56 -16.48 2.33 12.70
CA LEU A 56 -16.60 0.88 12.78
C LEU A 56 -17.17 0.43 14.13
N GLY A 57 -16.98 1.25 15.18
CA GLY A 57 -17.48 0.98 16.53
C GLY A 57 -16.87 -0.26 17.18
N CYS A 58 -15.72 -0.75 16.68
CA CYS A 58 -15.06 -1.90 17.25
C CYS A 58 -14.03 -1.49 18.31
N ASP A 59 -13.90 -2.31 19.34
CA ASP A 59 -12.80 -2.16 20.30
C ASP A 59 -11.55 -2.84 19.73
N VAL A 60 -10.53 -2.04 19.38
CA VAL A 60 -9.24 -2.52 18.89
C VAL A 60 -8.62 -3.56 19.83
N LEU A 61 -8.92 -3.48 21.13
CA LEU A 61 -8.43 -4.44 22.12
C LEU A 61 -9.08 -5.83 21.98
N GLN A 62 -10.13 -5.99 21.24
CA GLN A 62 -10.78 -7.26 20.94
C GLN A 62 -10.26 -7.92 19.65
N ALA A 63 -9.44 -7.22 18.85
CA ALA A 63 -8.81 -7.84 17.69
C ALA A 63 -7.88 -8.98 18.14
N GLY A 64 -8.00 -10.14 17.53
CA GLY A 64 -7.10 -11.27 17.75
C GLY A 64 -5.81 -11.13 16.95
N CYS A 65 -5.89 -10.45 15.80
CA CYS A 65 -4.74 -10.11 14.95
C CYS A 65 -4.99 -8.83 14.17
N PHE A 66 -3.92 -8.32 13.57
CA PHE A 66 -3.94 -7.19 12.66
C PHE A 66 -3.56 -7.65 11.25
N VAL A 67 -4.25 -7.11 10.24
CA VAL A 67 -3.90 -7.31 8.83
C VAL A 67 -3.74 -5.94 8.19
N PHE A 68 -2.67 -5.69 7.45
CA PHE A 68 -2.45 -4.40 6.82
C PHE A 68 -1.81 -4.52 5.43
N CYS A 69 -2.00 -3.49 4.61
CA CYS A 69 -1.32 -3.36 3.34
C CYS A 69 0.09 -2.82 3.55
N ALA A 70 1.12 -3.60 3.16
CA ALA A 70 2.51 -3.13 3.18
C ALA A 70 2.89 -2.35 1.91
N GLY A 71 2.02 -2.32 0.89
CA GLY A 71 2.26 -1.66 -0.39
C GLY A 71 2.28 -2.63 -1.59
N PRO A 72 2.66 -2.15 -2.76
CA PRO A 72 2.95 -0.75 -3.14
C PRO A 72 1.76 0.19 -2.99
N GLY A 73 2.03 1.50 -2.86
CA GLY A 73 1.00 2.51 -2.76
C GLY A 73 1.50 3.80 -2.08
N SER A 74 0.62 4.46 -1.34
CA SER A 74 0.95 5.66 -0.56
C SER A 74 1.92 5.32 0.58
N LEU A 75 3.22 5.60 0.39
CA LEU A 75 4.25 5.32 1.40
C LEU A 75 3.92 5.97 2.76
N LEU A 76 3.42 7.21 2.74
CA LEU A 76 3.04 7.91 3.98
C LEU A 76 1.87 7.19 4.66
N GLY A 77 0.84 6.83 3.91
CA GLY A 77 -0.32 6.11 4.45
C GLY A 77 0.06 4.77 5.07
N ILE A 78 0.86 3.98 4.37
CA ILE A 78 1.34 2.68 4.84
C ILE A 78 2.18 2.83 6.11
N ARG A 79 3.10 3.79 6.16
CA ARG A 79 3.91 4.07 7.35
C ARG A 79 3.08 4.56 8.54
N THR A 80 2.07 5.39 8.29
CA THR A 80 1.12 5.82 9.34
C THR A 80 0.41 4.60 9.94
N THR A 81 -0.07 3.69 9.09
CA THR A 81 -0.66 2.42 9.53
C THR A 81 0.33 1.58 10.34
N ALA A 82 1.56 1.43 9.86
CA ALA A 82 2.59 0.66 10.53
C ALA A 82 2.94 1.21 11.93
N VAL A 83 3.06 2.54 12.07
CA VAL A 83 3.29 3.19 13.37
C VAL A 83 2.12 2.94 14.33
N LEU A 84 0.89 3.04 13.85
CA LEU A 84 -0.30 2.76 14.64
C LEU A 84 -0.32 1.30 15.15
N LEU A 85 -0.02 0.34 14.28
CA LEU A 85 0.06 -1.08 14.63
C LEU A 85 1.18 -1.36 15.64
N ARG A 86 2.36 -0.79 15.47
CA ARG A 86 3.48 -0.91 16.43
C ARG A 86 3.07 -0.37 17.80
N THR A 87 2.36 0.75 17.84
CA THR A 87 1.85 1.31 19.10
C THR A 87 0.91 0.35 19.80
N TRP A 88 -0.06 -0.21 19.08
CA TRP A 88 -1.02 -1.14 19.67
C TRP A 88 -0.41 -2.48 20.08
N THR A 89 0.53 -3.01 19.30
CA THR A 89 1.23 -4.25 19.65
C THR A 89 2.17 -4.09 20.85
N THR A 90 2.69 -2.88 21.08
CA THR A 90 3.45 -2.56 22.30
C THR A 90 2.53 -2.55 23.54
N LEU A 91 1.31 -2.03 23.41
CA LEU A 91 0.33 -2.02 24.51
C LEU A 91 -0.21 -3.43 24.82
N LYS A 92 -0.50 -4.22 23.79
CA LYS A 92 -0.95 -5.61 23.91
C LYS A 92 -0.42 -6.40 22.70
N PRO A 93 0.56 -7.30 22.90
CA PRO A 93 1.12 -8.11 21.82
C PRO A 93 0.06 -8.89 21.06
N ARG A 94 0.09 -8.82 19.73
CA ARG A 94 -0.78 -9.54 18.80
C ARG A 94 -0.05 -9.80 17.50
N PRO A 95 -0.34 -10.90 16.81
CA PRO A 95 0.21 -11.13 15.49
C PRO A 95 -0.26 -10.08 14.50
N CYS A 96 0.69 -9.61 13.69
CA CYS A 96 0.45 -8.74 12.55
C CYS A 96 0.76 -9.50 11.28
N PHE A 97 -0.09 -9.32 10.28
CA PHE A 97 0.07 -9.88 8.94
C PHE A 97 0.00 -8.77 7.92
N SER A 98 0.83 -8.87 6.89
CA SER A 98 0.84 -7.91 5.79
C SER A 98 0.51 -8.60 4.47
N TYR A 99 -0.04 -7.83 3.53
CA TYR A 99 -0.22 -8.23 2.14
C TYR A 99 0.30 -7.15 1.18
N GLN A 100 0.56 -7.56 -0.04
CA GLN A 100 0.91 -6.63 -1.12
C GLN A 100 -0.33 -6.28 -1.95
N SER A 101 -0.60 -4.97 -2.09
CA SER A 101 -1.80 -4.44 -2.77
C SER A 101 -1.96 -4.96 -4.20
N LEU A 102 -0.89 -4.88 -5.01
CA LEU A 102 -0.95 -5.26 -6.42
C LEU A 102 -1.06 -6.78 -6.61
N GLU A 103 -0.41 -7.57 -5.75
CA GLU A 103 -0.55 -9.02 -5.79
C GLU A 103 -1.98 -9.44 -5.44
N MET A 104 -2.57 -8.85 -4.41
CA MET A 104 -3.96 -9.11 -4.03
C MET A 104 -4.92 -8.74 -5.16
N VAL A 105 -4.75 -7.58 -5.83
CA VAL A 105 -5.55 -7.19 -7.00
C VAL A 105 -5.35 -8.16 -8.16
N ALA A 106 -4.11 -8.58 -8.42
CA ALA A 106 -3.81 -9.52 -9.51
C ALA A 106 -4.49 -10.88 -9.33
N ARG A 107 -4.74 -11.29 -8.09
CA ARG A 107 -5.47 -12.54 -7.76
C ARG A 107 -6.97 -12.32 -7.62
N GLY A 108 -7.41 -11.07 -7.55
CA GLY A 108 -8.81 -10.71 -7.47
C GLY A 108 -9.55 -10.84 -8.81
N PRO A 109 -10.89 -10.78 -8.79
CA PRO A 109 -11.73 -11.06 -9.96
C PRO A 109 -11.60 -10.04 -11.09
N HIS A 110 -11.25 -8.78 -10.76
CA HIS A 110 -11.31 -7.66 -11.71
C HIS A 110 -10.06 -7.51 -12.59
N ALA A 111 -8.95 -8.17 -12.25
CA ALA A 111 -7.68 -8.09 -12.96
C ALA A 111 -7.35 -9.35 -13.79
N SER A 112 -8.34 -10.20 -14.06
CA SER A 112 -8.13 -11.44 -14.80
C SER A 112 -7.46 -11.18 -16.16
N GLY A 113 -6.37 -11.90 -16.44
CA GLY A 113 -5.60 -11.79 -17.70
C GLY A 113 -4.78 -10.52 -17.86
N MET A 114 -4.86 -9.54 -16.92
CA MET A 114 -4.13 -8.28 -16.99
C MET A 114 -2.95 -8.26 -16.02
N ALA A 115 -1.89 -7.54 -16.41
CA ALA A 115 -0.88 -7.10 -15.46
C ALA A 115 -1.42 -5.97 -14.59
N VAL A 116 -0.98 -5.89 -13.32
CA VAL A 116 -1.40 -4.84 -12.39
C VAL A 116 -0.25 -3.88 -12.16
N ILE A 117 -0.52 -2.58 -12.30
CA ILE A 117 0.50 -1.54 -12.16
C ILE A 117 0.14 -0.51 -11.10
N ALA A 118 1.16 0.14 -10.53
CA ALA A 118 1.05 1.36 -9.74
C ALA A 118 2.29 2.24 -9.97
N ASP A 119 2.12 3.54 -9.82
CA ASP A 119 3.24 4.50 -9.99
C ASP A 119 4.32 4.26 -8.92
N ALA A 120 5.57 4.10 -9.37
CA ALA A 120 6.75 3.92 -8.52
C ALA A 120 7.64 5.17 -8.50
N ARG A 121 7.15 6.29 -9.02
CA ARG A 121 7.87 7.58 -9.22
C ARG A 121 9.06 7.48 -10.18
N ARG A 122 9.63 8.60 -10.55
CA ARG A 122 10.81 8.69 -11.42
C ARG A 122 10.65 7.89 -12.71
N ASP A 123 9.52 8.10 -13.40
CA ASP A 123 9.16 7.45 -14.68
C ASP A 123 9.22 5.91 -14.64
N SER A 124 8.96 5.33 -13.47
CA SER A 124 8.90 3.89 -13.27
C SER A 124 7.58 3.46 -12.62
N TRP A 125 7.28 2.17 -12.78
CA TRP A 125 6.05 1.56 -12.35
C TRP A 125 6.32 0.30 -11.55
N HIS A 126 5.58 0.10 -10.47
CA HIS A 126 5.45 -1.21 -9.87
C HIS A 126 4.58 -2.05 -10.78
N LEU A 127 5.00 -3.27 -11.05
CA LEU A 127 4.36 -4.20 -11.98
C LEU A 127 4.21 -5.57 -11.31
N VAL A 128 3.01 -6.09 -11.28
CA VAL A 128 2.74 -7.52 -11.12
C VAL A 128 2.34 -8.07 -12.49
N ALA A 129 3.31 -8.68 -13.15
CA ALA A 129 3.10 -9.36 -14.43
C ALA A 129 2.47 -10.75 -14.21
N ARG A 130 2.18 -11.45 -15.30
CA ARG A 130 1.70 -12.84 -15.26
C ARG A 130 2.67 -13.73 -16.01
N ASP A 131 2.83 -14.96 -15.54
CA ASP A 131 3.57 -15.99 -16.26
C ASP A 131 2.75 -16.57 -17.43
N ALA A 132 3.32 -17.57 -18.11
CA ALA A 132 2.71 -18.21 -19.27
C ALA A 132 1.40 -18.96 -18.97
N VAL A 133 1.17 -19.33 -17.70
CA VAL A 133 -0.07 -19.98 -17.25
C VAL A 133 -1.04 -19.00 -16.59
N GLY A 134 -0.71 -17.71 -16.60
CA GLY A 134 -1.54 -16.63 -16.08
C GLY A 134 -1.43 -16.38 -14.58
N ALA A 135 -0.49 -17.02 -13.88
CA ALA A 135 -0.26 -16.76 -12.47
C ALA A 135 0.47 -15.43 -12.23
N PRO A 136 0.13 -14.66 -11.18
CA PRO A 136 0.84 -13.44 -10.84
C PRO A 136 2.29 -13.71 -10.44
N LEU A 137 3.20 -12.94 -11.03
CA LEU A 137 4.60 -12.92 -10.66
C LEU A 137 4.85 -11.94 -9.49
N PRO A 138 5.97 -12.05 -8.78
CA PRO A 138 6.34 -11.07 -7.77
C PRO A 138 6.38 -9.65 -8.32
N VAL A 139 6.08 -8.67 -7.44
CA VAL A 139 6.13 -7.27 -7.84
C VAL A 139 7.55 -6.87 -8.28
N GLN A 140 7.62 -6.17 -9.40
CA GLN A 140 8.86 -5.64 -9.97
C GLN A 140 8.73 -4.13 -10.17
N ARG A 141 9.86 -3.44 -10.29
CA ARG A 141 9.91 -2.05 -10.70
C ARG A 141 10.46 -2.00 -12.12
N VAL A 142 9.71 -1.39 -13.02
CA VAL A 142 10.06 -1.32 -14.45
C VAL A 142 9.86 0.10 -14.98
N PRO A 143 10.60 0.53 -16.01
CA PRO A 143 10.32 1.77 -16.72
C PRO A 143 9.02 1.66 -17.53
N ALA A 144 8.40 2.81 -17.87
CA ALA A 144 7.09 2.84 -18.55
C ALA A 144 7.07 2.10 -19.90
N GLN A 145 8.18 2.08 -20.60
CA GLN A 145 8.34 1.42 -21.92
C GLN A 145 8.25 -0.12 -21.84
N ASP A 146 8.54 -0.69 -20.66
CA ASP A 146 8.54 -2.15 -20.46
C ASP A 146 7.20 -2.68 -19.92
N LEU A 147 6.19 -1.80 -19.83
CA LEU A 147 4.86 -2.18 -19.37
C LEU A 147 4.13 -3.03 -20.42
N PRO A 148 3.48 -4.14 -20.00
CA PRO A 148 2.64 -4.93 -20.90
C PRO A 148 1.48 -4.12 -21.49
N ALA A 149 1.03 -4.48 -22.69
CA ALA A 149 -0.11 -3.83 -23.34
C ALA A 149 -1.42 -4.03 -22.54
N MET A 150 -1.69 -5.28 -22.11
CA MET A 150 -2.86 -5.59 -21.27
C MET A 150 -2.53 -5.33 -19.79
N ARG A 151 -2.96 -4.18 -19.30
CA ARG A 151 -2.68 -3.76 -17.92
C ARG A 151 -3.86 -3.06 -17.28
N CYS A 152 -3.88 -3.10 -15.96
CA CYS A 152 -4.83 -2.34 -15.14
C CYS A 152 -4.12 -1.68 -13.96
N MET A 153 -4.77 -0.65 -13.42
CA MET A 153 -4.33 0.04 -12.22
C MET A 153 -5.51 0.12 -11.23
N PRO A 154 -5.30 -0.17 -9.95
CA PRO A 154 -6.35 -0.06 -8.95
C PRO A 154 -6.88 1.37 -8.85
N GLU A 155 -8.18 1.52 -8.62
CA GLU A 155 -8.81 2.82 -8.35
C GLU A 155 -8.23 3.46 -7.08
N HIS A 156 -8.26 4.79 -7.02
CA HIS A 156 -7.75 5.59 -5.91
C HIS A 156 -6.23 5.52 -5.66
N PHE A 157 -5.48 4.76 -6.46
CA PHE A 157 -4.01 4.84 -6.42
C PHE A 157 -3.54 6.13 -7.09
N ARG A 158 -2.71 6.89 -6.38
CA ARG A 158 -2.12 8.13 -6.89
C ARG A 158 -1.05 7.80 -7.93
N HIS A 159 -0.93 8.66 -8.91
CA HIS A 159 0.17 8.62 -9.89
C HIS A 159 0.65 10.04 -10.17
N TRP A 160 1.93 10.20 -10.38
CA TRP A 160 2.59 11.47 -10.68
C TRP A 160 3.01 11.54 -12.15
N ALA A 161 3.36 10.38 -12.73
CA ALA A 161 3.57 10.26 -14.16
C ALA A 161 2.21 10.22 -14.90
N PRO A 162 2.16 10.65 -16.16
CA PRO A 162 0.98 10.43 -17.00
C PRO A 162 0.63 8.94 -17.01
N LEU A 163 -0.65 8.63 -16.82
CA LEU A 163 -1.10 7.24 -16.89
C LEU A 163 -0.86 6.72 -18.32
N PRO A 164 -0.18 5.57 -18.50
CA PRO A 164 -0.01 4.98 -19.81
C PRO A 164 -1.35 4.76 -20.52
N SER A 165 -1.41 5.06 -21.81
CA SER A 165 -2.62 4.87 -22.63
C SER A 165 -3.12 3.42 -22.47
N ASP A 166 -4.44 3.23 -22.59
CA ASP A 166 -5.12 1.93 -22.50
C ASP A 166 -5.00 1.20 -21.15
N THR A 167 -4.58 1.92 -20.08
CA THR A 167 -4.60 1.38 -18.73
C THR A 167 -6.02 1.35 -18.17
N ARG A 168 -6.56 0.16 -17.95
CA ARG A 168 -7.89 -0.01 -17.35
C ARG A 168 -7.85 0.31 -15.85
N ARG A 169 -8.87 1.03 -15.35
CA ARG A 169 -9.09 1.15 -13.91
C ARG A 169 -9.91 -0.02 -13.40
N VAL A 170 -9.51 -0.59 -12.26
CA VAL A 170 -10.22 -1.70 -11.62
C VAL A 170 -10.53 -1.36 -10.17
N PRO A 171 -11.67 -1.81 -9.64
CA PRO A 171 -12.04 -1.55 -8.25
C PRO A 171 -10.96 -2.01 -7.26
N TYR A 172 -10.74 -1.18 -6.23
CA TYR A 172 -9.89 -1.50 -5.10
C TYR A 172 -10.71 -1.54 -3.82
N ASN A 173 -11.45 -2.63 -3.65
CA ASN A 173 -12.23 -2.92 -2.46
C ASN A 173 -11.53 -4.02 -1.66
N VAL A 174 -10.91 -3.65 -0.56
CA VAL A 174 -10.10 -4.58 0.26
C VAL A 174 -10.93 -5.72 0.82
N GLY A 175 -12.15 -5.44 1.26
CA GLY A 175 -13.05 -6.48 1.80
C GLY A 175 -13.44 -7.51 0.74
N GLU A 176 -13.76 -7.06 -0.47
CA GLU A 176 -14.07 -7.95 -1.59
C GLU A 176 -12.85 -8.76 -2.03
N LEU A 177 -11.70 -8.11 -2.14
CA LEU A 177 -10.45 -8.75 -2.55
C LEU A 177 -10.00 -9.82 -1.55
N LEU A 178 -10.02 -9.51 -0.23
CA LEU A 178 -9.67 -10.46 0.81
C LEU A 178 -10.61 -11.66 0.84
N ARG A 179 -11.91 -11.45 0.66
CA ARG A 179 -12.89 -12.54 0.57
C ARG A 179 -12.65 -13.39 -0.68
N ALA A 180 -12.46 -12.77 -1.84
CA ALA A 180 -12.21 -13.49 -3.09
C ALA A 180 -10.91 -14.30 -3.08
N THR A 181 -9.96 -13.93 -2.22
CA THR A 181 -8.66 -14.59 -2.05
C THR A 181 -8.50 -15.29 -0.70
N ALA A 182 -9.59 -15.56 0.02
CA ALA A 182 -9.56 -16.03 1.39
C ALA A 182 -8.77 -17.32 1.62
N ASP A 183 -8.72 -18.19 0.61
CA ASP A 183 -7.97 -19.45 0.62
C ASP A 183 -6.54 -19.34 0.04
N VAL A 184 -6.20 -18.19 -0.56
CA VAL A 184 -4.89 -17.99 -1.17
C VAL A 184 -3.88 -17.56 -0.10
N PRO A 185 -2.67 -18.15 -0.05
CA PRO A 185 -1.65 -17.77 0.92
C PRO A 185 -0.98 -16.43 0.52
N LEU A 186 -1.62 -15.32 0.87
CA LEU A 186 -1.18 -13.93 0.56
C LEU A 186 -0.69 -13.15 1.77
N LEU A 187 -0.94 -13.66 2.97
CA LEU A 187 -0.62 -12.96 4.20
C LEU A 187 0.75 -13.41 4.72
N HIS A 188 1.63 -12.45 4.97
CA HIS A 188 2.95 -12.63 5.53
C HIS A 188 2.97 -12.19 6.98
N GLU A 189 3.56 -12.98 7.87
CA GLU A 189 3.83 -12.50 9.22
C GLU A 189 4.70 -11.24 9.17
N SER A 190 4.33 -10.26 9.95
CA SER A 190 4.98 -8.96 10.02
C SER A 190 5.09 -8.50 11.48
N PRO A 191 5.99 -9.11 12.27
CA PRO A 191 6.14 -8.79 13.68
C PRO A 191 6.57 -7.34 13.91
N GLU A 192 7.24 -6.75 12.95
CA GLU A 192 7.62 -5.34 12.90
C GLU A 192 6.95 -4.67 11.69
N PRO A 193 5.69 -4.25 11.80
CA PRO A 193 4.98 -3.63 10.68
C PRO A 193 5.75 -2.48 10.06
N ASP A 194 5.94 -2.52 8.73
CA ASP A 194 6.53 -1.41 7.95
C ASP A 194 6.03 -1.44 6.51
N ALA A 195 6.34 -0.39 5.77
CA ALA A 195 6.08 -0.33 4.34
C ALA A 195 7.04 -1.28 3.59
N PHE A 196 6.50 -2.01 2.61
CA PHE A 196 7.32 -2.73 1.66
C PHE A 196 8.21 -1.76 0.88
N LEU A 197 9.50 -2.01 0.89
CA LEU A 197 10.48 -1.28 0.09
C LEU A 197 10.95 -2.21 -1.02
N HIS A 198 10.77 -1.77 -2.26
CA HIS A 198 11.21 -2.55 -3.43
C HIS A 198 12.74 -2.57 -3.56
N GLU A 199 13.39 -1.50 -3.10
CA GLU A 199 14.84 -1.33 -3.09
C GLU A 199 15.25 -0.73 -1.74
N ASP A 200 16.43 -1.11 -1.26
CA ASP A 200 17.01 -0.46 -0.08
C ASP A 200 17.19 1.04 -0.34
N PRO A 201 16.88 1.90 0.65
CA PRO A 201 17.04 3.33 0.50
C PRO A 201 18.49 3.70 0.18
N GLN A 202 18.73 4.20 -1.02
CA GLN A 202 20.02 4.78 -1.37
C GLN A 202 20.08 6.21 -0.85
N TYR A 203 20.84 6.43 0.20
CA TYR A 203 21.10 7.76 0.72
C TYR A 203 22.27 8.39 -0.04
N VAL A 204 21.99 9.42 -0.81
CA VAL A 204 23.05 10.29 -1.33
C VAL A 204 23.54 11.16 -0.18
N THR A 205 24.82 11.08 0.15
CA THR A 205 25.42 11.95 1.17
C THR A 205 25.22 13.40 0.75
N TRP A 206 24.45 14.14 1.55
CA TRP A 206 24.26 15.55 1.32
C TRP A 206 25.56 16.28 1.63
N THR A 207 26.13 16.94 0.63
CA THR A 207 27.27 17.85 0.84
C THR A 207 26.70 19.22 1.23
N PRO A 208 26.92 19.71 2.47
CA PRO A 208 26.41 21.00 2.88
C PRO A 208 27.02 22.09 2.02
N ARG A 209 26.22 22.74 1.20
CA ARG A 209 26.57 24.00 0.59
C ARG A 209 26.24 25.08 1.62
N VAL A 210 27.22 25.47 2.40
CA VAL A 210 27.11 26.65 3.27
C VAL A 210 26.72 27.82 2.35
N HIS A 211 25.77 28.65 2.79
CA HIS A 211 25.36 29.85 2.08
C HIS A 211 26.59 30.65 1.71
N GLN A 212 26.98 30.62 0.46
CA GLN A 212 27.92 31.60 -0.07
C GLN A 212 27.14 32.90 -0.18
N ALA A 213 27.63 33.94 0.49
CA ALA A 213 27.07 35.27 0.32
C ALA A 213 27.09 35.61 -1.19
N PRO A 214 26.03 36.27 -1.69
CA PRO A 214 26.04 36.71 -3.09
C PRO A 214 27.28 37.59 -3.32
N PRO A 215 27.94 37.48 -4.49
CA PRO A 215 29.10 38.31 -4.81
C PRO A 215 28.74 39.77 -4.61
N SER A 216 29.58 40.51 -3.91
CA SER A 216 29.39 41.95 -3.68
C SER A 216 29.22 42.65 -5.05
N PRO A 217 28.27 43.57 -5.21
CA PRO A 217 28.11 44.32 -6.43
C PRO A 217 29.44 45.03 -6.76
N THR A 218 29.97 44.77 -7.95
CA THR A 218 31.16 45.45 -8.49
C THR A 218 30.86 46.96 -8.49
N ALA A 219 31.67 47.74 -7.83
CA ALA A 219 31.57 49.18 -7.88
C ALA A 219 31.63 49.67 -9.33
N PRO A 220 30.84 50.66 -9.75
CA PRO A 220 30.93 51.20 -11.08
C PRO A 220 32.36 51.77 -11.29
N ALA A 221 32.96 51.37 -12.40
CA ALA A 221 34.23 51.97 -12.83
C ALA A 221 34.00 53.48 -13.02
N ASP A 222 34.73 54.31 -12.29
CA ASP A 222 34.74 55.77 -12.47
C ASP A 222 35.09 56.05 -13.96
N ALA A 223 34.15 56.71 -14.64
CA ALA A 223 34.39 57.23 -15.95
C ALA A 223 35.09 58.57 -15.79
N ASP A 224 36.37 58.64 -16.22
CA ASP A 224 37.06 59.87 -16.58
C ASP A 224 36.65 60.32 -17.97
#